data_28c1d8e5af99749acccd63cf2bf46d47
#
_entry.id   28c1d8e5af99749acccd63cf2bf46d47
#
_cell.length_a   1.000
_cell.length_b   1.000
_cell.length_c   1.000
_cell.angle_alpha   90.00
_cell.angle_beta   90.00
_cell.angle_gamma   90.00
#
_symmetry.space_group_name_H-M   'P 1'
#
loop_
_entity.id
_entity.type
_entity.pdbx_description
1 polymer ?
#
loop_
_entity_poly.entity_id
_entity_poly.type
_entity_poly.pdbx_seq_one_letter_code
_entity_poly.pdbx_strand_id
1 'polypeptide(L)'
;MIETERLTLRGWIESDFAPFHAMGQDPEVMRYLGPPMSMADVEAAAARQNGFLADLGYCFWAVERKADRAFLGFCGLKPGARDTPIEHRIEIGWRLARSHWGHGYAREAAQVSLDWAYKNSDADRVWAITVLGNDRSWGLMERLGMTRHAELDFDHPQPGLEDWLKPHITYSIGRPA
;
A
#
# COMPACT_ATOMS: atom_id res chain seq x y z
N MET A 1 12.23 11.09 0.28
CA MET A 1 11.00 11.93 0.16
C MET A 1 10.65 12.04 -1.31
N ILE A 2 9.39 11.84 -1.67
CA ILE A 2 8.88 11.94 -3.03
C ILE A 2 7.78 13.01 -3.03
N GLU A 3 7.75 13.84 -4.05
CA GLU A 3 6.76 14.93 -4.15
C GLU A 3 5.96 14.82 -5.44
N THR A 4 4.66 15.17 -5.35
CA THR A 4 3.76 15.37 -6.46
C THR A 4 3.21 16.79 -6.44
N GLU A 5 2.25 17.09 -7.28
CA GLU A 5 1.54 18.38 -7.24
C GLU A 5 0.87 18.62 -5.88
N ARG A 6 0.17 17.61 -5.34
CA ARG A 6 -0.67 17.75 -4.13
C ARG A 6 -0.15 17.04 -2.90
N LEU A 7 0.81 16.10 -3.06
CA LEU A 7 1.21 15.17 -2.01
C LEU A 7 2.72 15.20 -1.75
N THR A 8 3.08 14.86 -0.51
CA THR A 8 4.42 14.47 -0.10
C THR A 8 4.36 13.05 0.44
N LEU A 9 5.18 12.14 -0.12
CA LEU A 9 5.38 10.79 0.38
C LEU A 9 6.70 10.74 1.13
N ARG A 10 6.66 10.40 2.42
CA ARG A 10 7.81 10.49 3.33
C ARG A 10 7.88 9.33 4.32
N GLY A 11 8.98 9.22 5.04
CA GLY A 11 9.07 8.34 6.19
C GLY A 11 8.02 8.71 7.26
N TRP A 12 7.72 7.74 8.11
CA TRP A 12 6.75 7.89 9.19
C TRP A 12 7.33 8.69 10.35
N ILE A 13 6.52 9.54 10.95
CA ILE A 13 6.83 10.34 12.13
C ILE A 13 5.74 10.14 13.20
N GLU A 14 6.04 10.46 14.45
CA GLU A 14 5.13 10.22 15.57
C GLU A 14 3.75 10.87 15.39
N SER A 15 3.70 12.06 14.80
CA SER A 15 2.41 12.74 14.53
C SER A 15 1.48 12.00 13.56
N ASP A 16 1.98 11.00 12.83
CA ASP A 16 1.17 10.15 11.94
C ASP A 16 0.41 9.06 12.72
N PHE A 17 0.83 8.72 13.95
CA PHE A 17 0.33 7.57 14.68
C PHE A 17 -1.15 7.73 15.06
N ALA A 18 -1.53 8.88 15.62
CA ALA A 18 -2.91 9.13 16.02
C ALA A 18 -3.88 9.08 14.81
N PRO A 19 -3.65 9.77 13.69
CA PRO A 19 -4.52 9.67 12.52
C PRO A 19 -4.47 8.28 11.85
N PHE A 20 -3.33 7.57 11.89
CA PHE A 20 -3.25 6.19 11.38
C PHE A 20 -4.04 5.22 12.27
N HIS A 21 -3.96 5.36 13.59
CA HIS A 21 -4.79 4.60 14.51
C HIS A 21 -6.28 4.85 14.25
N ALA A 22 -6.70 6.12 14.16
CA ALA A 22 -8.09 6.48 13.85
C ALA A 22 -8.57 5.84 12.53
N MET A 23 -7.74 5.84 11.50
CA MET A 23 -8.00 5.14 10.23
C MET A 23 -8.14 3.63 10.43
N GLY A 24 -7.35 3.03 11.30
CA GLY A 24 -7.39 1.61 11.66
C GLY A 24 -8.61 1.20 12.51
N GLN A 25 -9.41 2.16 13.00
CA GLN A 25 -10.68 1.93 13.69
C GLN A 25 -11.89 2.03 12.74
N ASP A 26 -11.72 2.57 11.52
CA ASP A 26 -12.82 2.70 10.57
C ASP A 26 -13.13 1.34 9.91
N PRO A 27 -14.32 0.75 10.13
CA PRO A 27 -14.66 -0.56 9.60
C PRO A 27 -14.69 -0.61 8.07
N GLU A 28 -14.97 0.51 7.39
CA GLU A 28 -14.94 0.56 5.93
C GLU A 28 -13.51 0.52 5.39
N VAL A 29 -12.56 1.16 6.10
CA VAL A 29 -11.14 1.10 5.74
C VAL A 29 -10.59 -0.30 6.02
N MET A 30 -10.96 -0.90 7.15
CA MET A 30 -10.44 -2.19 7.61
C MET A 30 -11.16 -3.40 7.02
N ARG A 31 -12.25 -3.20 6.29
CA ARG A 31 -13.15 -4.25 5.79
C ARG A 31 -12.44 -5.45 5.16
N TYR A 32 -11.35 -5.21 4.43
CA TYR A 32 -10.59 -6.23 3.70
C TYR A 32 -9.17 -6.45 4.24
N LEU A 33 -8.89 -5.97 5.47
CA LEU A 33 -7.53 -5.93 6.01
C LEU A 33 -7.38 -6.70 7.33
N GLY A 34 -8.49 -6.99 8.00
CA GLY A 34 -8.51 -7.69 9.28
C GLY A 34 -9.05 -6.83 10.43
N PRO A 35 -8.76 -7.19 11.69
CA PRO A 35 -9.31 -6.53 12.87
C PRO A 35 -8.81 -5.08 13.02
N PRO A 36 -9.51 -4.26 13.84
CA PRO A 36 -9.02 -2.93 14.19
C PRO A 36 -7.61 -2.96 14.77
N MET A 37 -6.83 -1.91 14.48
CA MET A 37 -5.44 -1.79 14.92
C MET A 37 -5.36 -1.20 16.33
N SER A 38 -4.54 -1.79 17.20
CA SER A 38 -4.12 -1.13 18.44
C SER A 38 -3.07 -0.04 18.17
N MET A 39 -2.80 0.81 19.17
CA MET A 39 -1.71 1.79 19.05
C MET A 39 -0.34 1.09 18.92
N ALA A 40 -0.14 -0.02 19.62
CA ALA A 40 1.08 -0.80 19.48
C ALA A 40 1.28 -1.37 18.05
N ASP A 41 0.18 -1.77 17.37
CA ASP A 41 0.24 -2.21 15.96
C ASP A 41 0.64 -1.06 15.04
N VAL A 42 0.14 0.15 15.31
CA VAL A 42 0.48 1.37 14.57
C VAL A 42 1.98 1.68 14.70
N GLU A 43 2.50 1.71 15.93
CA GLU A 43 3.92 1.97 16.21
C GLU A 43 4.82 0.90 15.55
N ALA A 44 4.46 -0.37 15.68
CA ALA A 44 5.19 -1.47 15.05
C ALA A 44 5.15 -1.38 13.52
N ALA A 45 4.00 -1.00 12.93
CA ALA A 45 3.88 -0.81 11.50
C ALA A 45 4.77 0.35 11.02
N ALA A 46 4.73 1.50 11.67
CA ALA A 46 5.55 2.67 11.33
C ALA A 46 7.06 2.36 11.46
N ALA A 47 7.47 1.70 12.56
CA ALA A 47 8.85 1.29 12.76
C ALA A 47 9.34 0.33 11.66
N ARG A 48 8.51 -0.66 11.28
CA ARG A 48 8.82 -1.59 10.18
C ARG A 48 8.98 -0.87 8.85
N GLN A 49 8.10 0.10 8.54
CA GLN A 49 8.20 0.86 7.30
C GLN A 49 9.45 1.75 7.27
N ASN A 50 9.78 2.39 8.38
CA ASN A 50 11.02 3.17 8.48
C ASN A 50 12.27 2.29 8.40
N GLY A 51 12.22 1.05 8.91
CA GLY A 51 13.25 0.04 8.69
C GLY A 51 13.44 -0.28 7.21
N PHE A 52 12.37 -0.57 6.46
CA PHE A 52 12.45 -0.77 5.02
C PHE A 52 13.01 0.45 4.28
N LEU A 53 12.59 1.66 4.69
CA LEU A 53 13.11 2.90 4.09
C LEU A 53 14.62 3.05 4.30
N ALA A 54 15.13 2.71 5.49
CA ALA A 54 16.56 2.77 5.81
C ALA A 54 17.37 1.73 5.05
N ASP A 55 16.87 0.48 4.98
CA ASP A 55 17.60 -0.66 4.42
C ASP A 55 17.50 -0.73 2.88
N LEU A 56 16.34 -0.37 2.31
CA LEU A 56 16.02 -0.60 0.90
C LEU A 56 15.82 0.71 0.12
N GLY A 57 15.71 1.85 0.79
CA GLY A 57 15.42 3.14 0.17
C GLY A 57 13.94 3.36 -0.18
N TYR A 58 13.06 2.37 0.08
CA TYR A 58 11.62 2.47 -0.15
C TYR A 58 10.82 1.81 0.97
N CYS A 59 9.56 2.21 1.11
CA CYS A 59 8.61 1.64 2.06
C CYS A 59 7.16 1.94 1.61
N PHE A 60 6.18 1.54 2.36
CA PHE A 60 4.88 2.19 2.33
C PHE A 60 5.02 3.54 3.03
N TRP A 61 5.23 4.60 2.23
CA TRP A 61 5.43 5.97 2.73
C TRP A 61 4.16 6.53 3.33
N ALA A 62 4.28 7.32 4.39
CA ALA A 62 3.21 8.19 4.85
C ALA A 62 2.88 9.22 3.76
N VAL A 63 1.60 9.38 3.45
CA VAL A 63 1.09 10.33 2.46
C VAL A 63 0.56 11.56 3.16
N GLU A 64 1.21 12.69 2.95
CA GLU A 64 0.83 14.00 3.48
C GLU A 64 0.29 14.88 2.37
N ARG A 65 -0.84 15.57 2.61
CA ARG A 65 -1.36 16.58 1.69
C ARG A 65 -0.65 17.91 1.88
N LYS A 66 -0.08 18.49 0.82
CA LYS A 66 0.70 19.72 0.89
C LYS A 66 -0.08 20.94 1.37
N ALA A 67 -1.37 21.02 1.03
CA ALA A 67 -2.20 22.20 1.29
C ALA A 67 -2.39 22.50 2.78
N ASP A 68 -2.44 21.47 3.63
CA ASP A 68 -2.75 21.59 5.05
C ASP A 68 -1.92 20.65 5.94
N ARG A 69 -1.00 19.92 5.35
CA ARG A 69 -0.14 18.95 6.02
C ARG A 69 -0.90 17.78 6.66
N ALA A 70 -2.15 17.54 6.23
CA ALA A 70 -2.94 16.43 6.72
C ALA A 70 -2.32 15.08 6.31
N PHE A 71 -2.22 14.15 7.27
CA PHE A 71 -1.92 12.75 7.00
C PHE A 71 -3.13 12.10 6.33
N LEU A 72 -2.94 11.56 5.12
CA LEU A 72 -4.01 10.93 4.36
C LEU A 72 -4.06 9.41 4.53
N GLY A 73 -2.97 8.79 4.98
CA GLY A 73 -2.73 7.37 5.02
C GLY A 73 -1.36 7.01 4.49
N PHE A 74 -1.23 5.88 3.81
CA PHE A 74 0.03 5.48 3.20
C PHE A 74 -0.14 4.99 1.76
N CYS A 75 0.93 5.10 0.99
CA CYS A 75 1.09 4.48 -0.32
C CYS A 75 2.58 4.25 -0.58
N GLY A 76 2.91 3.17 -1.31
CA GLY A 76 4.29 2.94 -1.68
C GLY A 76 4.64 1.49 -1.94
N LEU A 77 5.88 1.14 -1.67
CA LEU A 77 6.50 -0.12 -2.05
C LEU A 77 6.98 -0.87 -0.81
N LYS A 78 6.97 -2.18 -0.87
CA LYS A 78 7.63 -3.05 0.12
C LYS A 78 8.06 -4.36 -0.55
N PRO A 79 8.92 -5.18 0.10
CA PRO A 79 9.09 -6.57 -0.31
C PRO A 79 7.77 -7.33 -0.29
N GLY A 80 7.52 -8.14 -1.31
CA GLY A 80 6.35 -9.02 -1.37
C GLY A 80 6.28 -9.94 -0.15
N ALA A 81 5.07 -10.27 0.28
CA ALA A 81 4.85 -11.11 1.44
C ALA A 81 5.44 -12.51 1.25
N ARG A 82 6.02 -13.06 2.33
CA ARG A 82 6.54 -14.43 2.33
C ARG A 82 5.45 -15.45 2.07
N ASP A 83 5.83 -16.57 1.49
CA ASP A 83 4.95 -17.69 1.17
C ASP A 83 3.78 -17.29 0.25
N THR A 84 3.98 -16.25 -0.58
CA THR A 84 3.02 -15.80 -1.59
C THR A 84 3.64 -15.83 -2.99
N PRO A 85 2.83 -15.81 -4.06
CA PRO A 85 3.36 -15.76 -5.43
C PRO A 85 4.23 -14.54 -5.74
N ILE A 86 4.18 -13.51 -4.90
CA ILE A 86 4.98 -12.28 -5.07
C ILE A 86 6.15 -12.18 -4.10
N GLU A 87 6.49 -13.26 -3.39
CA GLU A 87 7.68 -13.30 -2.55
C GLU A 87 8.94 -12.94 -3.37
N HIS A 88 9.87 -12.21 -2.77
CA HIS A 88 11.08 -11.66 -3.42
C HIS A 88 10.84 -10.63 -4.55
N ARG A 89 9.60 -10.17 -4.73
CA ARG A 89 9.22 -9.16 -5.72
C ARG A 89 8.92 -7.83 -5.02
N ILE A 90 8.87 -6.73 -5.78
CA ILE A 90 8.41 -5.44 -5.23
C ILE A 90 6.89 -5.41 -5.29
N GLU A 91 6.27 -5.22 -4.14
CA GLU A 91 4.83 -5.03 -3.97
C GLU A 91 4.51 -3.55 -3.81
N ILE A 92 3.50 -3.06 -4.55
CA ILE A 92 2.89 -1.75 -4.30
C ILE A 92 1.60 -1.93 -3.50
N GLY A 93 1.35 -1.03 -2.56
CA GLY A 93 0.12 -1.02 -1.78
C GLY A 93 -0.27 0.38 -1.31
N TRP A 94 -1.52 0.52 -0.90
CA TRP A 94 -2.10 1.78 -0.41
C TRP A 94 -3.21 1.54 0.60
N ARG A 95 -3.36 2.49 1.52
CA ARG A 95 -4.49 2.61 2.43
C ARG A 95 -4.65 4.07 2.80
N LEU A 96 -5.78 4.67 2.45
CA LEU A 96 -6.11 6.05 2.81
C LEU A 96 -7.32 6.08 3.73
N ALA A 97 -7.36 7.08 4.61
CA ALA A 97 -8.53 7.34 5.43
C ALA A 97 -9.75 7.63 4.54
N ARG A 98 -10.92 7.16 4.96
CA ARG A 98 -12.17 7.22 4.19
C ARG A 98 -12.53 8.62 3.73
N SER A 99 -12.27 9.63 4.56
CA SER A 99 -12.50 11.06 4.24
C SER A 99 -11.69 11.56 3.04
N HIS A 100 -10.67 10.82 2.61
CA HIS A 100 -9.79 11.19 1.50
C HIS A 100 -10.00 10.34 0.25
N TRP A 101 -11.02 9.47 0.24
CA TRP A 101 -11.38 8.69 -0.94
C TRP A 101 -12.08 9.56 -1.99
N GLY A 102 -12.02 9.16 -3.25
CA GLY A 102 -12.68 9.86 -4.35
C GLY A 102 -11.95 11.10 -4.88
N HIS A 103 -10.88 11.55 -4.22
CA HIS A 103 -10.12 12.75 -4.62
C HIS A 103 -8.94 12.47 -5.58
N GLY A 104 -8.70 11.20 -5.94
CA GLY A 104 -7.60 10.80 -6.81
C GLY A 104 -6.23 10.68 -6.11
N TYR A 105 -6.14 10.92 -4.80
CA TYR A 105 -4.88 10.88 -4.05
C TYR A 105 -4.18 9.52 -4.11
N ALA A 106 -4.92 8.41 -3.98
CA ALA A 106 -4.33 7.07 -4.07
C ALA A 106 -3.70 6.81 -5.44
N ARG A 107 -4.34 7.26 -6.54
CA ARG A 107 -3.80 7.12 -7.89
C ARG A 107 -2.53 7.95 -8.08
N GLU A 108 -2.54 9.20 -7.61
CA GLU A 108 -1.40 10.11 -7.68
C GLU A 108 -0.19 9.56 -6.91
N ALA A 109 -0.42 9.10 -5.68
CA ALA A 109 0.61 8.50 -4.85
C ALA A 109 1.14 7.18 -5.44
N ALA A 110 0.26 6.32 -5.96
CA ALA A 110 0.65 5.06 -6.56
C ALA A 110 1.45 5.27 -7.85
N GLN A 111 1.05 6.22 -8.71
CA GLN A 111 1.78 6.52 -9.93
C GLN A 111 3.22 6.95 -9.62
N VAL A 112 3.42 7.90 -8.72
CA VAL A 112 4.77 8.36 -8.39
C VAL A 112 5.60 7.28 -7.67
N SER A 113 4.94 6.35 -6.96
CA SER A 113 5.60 5.19 -6.36
C SER A 113 6.10 4.21 -7.43
N LEU A 114 5.32 3.96 -8.48
CA LEU A 114 5.74 3.17 -9.65
C LEU A 114 6.90 3.82 -10.37
N ASP A 115 6.81 5.13 -10.64
CA ASP A 115 7.88 5.90 -11.29
C ASP A 115 9.17 5.83 -10.47
N TRP A 116 9.06 5.93 -9.14
CA TRP A 116 10.19 5.78 -8.23
C TRP A 116 10.81 4.38 -8.33
N ALA A 117 9.99 3.31 -8.33
CA ALA A 117 10.46 1.94 -8.44
C ALA A 117 11.30 1.73 -9.68
N TYR A 118 10.79 2.17 -10.83
CA TYR A 118 11.50 2.00 -12.11
C TYR A 118 12.74 2.87 -12.25
N LYS A 119 12.79 4.00 -11.57
CA LYS A 119 13.97 4.89 -11.60
C LYS A 119 15.08 4.41 -10.65
N ASN A 120 14.73 3.80 -9.53
CA ASN A 120 15.66 3.57 -8.41
C ASN A 120 15.90 2.09 -8.08
N SER A 121 15.34 1.16 -8.87
CA SER A 121 15.57 -0.27 -8.71
C SER A 121 15.69 -0.96 -10.07
N ASP A 122 16.22 -2.18 -10.09
CA ASP A 122 16.31 -3.02 -11.29
C ASP A 122 15.04 -3.84 -11.53
N ALA A 123 13.94 -3.55 -10.80
CA ALA A 123 12.70 -4.28 -10.97
C ALA A 123 12.17 -4.09 -12.39
N ASP A 124 11.94 -5.19 -13.08
CA ASP A 124 11.27 -5.23 -14.38
C ASP A 124 9.76 -5.09 -14.24
N ARG A 125 9.24 -5.38 -13.02
CA ARG A 125 7.81 -5.44 -12.73
C ARG A 125 7.51 -5.12 -11.28
N VAL A 126 6.41 -4.40 -11.03
CA VAL A 126 5.83 -4.15 -9.70
C VAL A 126 4.51 -4.90 -9.58
N TRP A 127 4.27 -5.48 -8.41
CA TRP A 127 3.15 -6.38 -8.12
C TRP A 127 2.21 -5.79 -7.08
N ALA A 128 0.95 -6.20 -7.12
CA ALA A 128 -0.05 -5.87 -6.11
C ALA A 128 -0.95 -7.06 -5.86
N ILE A 129 -1.40 -7.21 -4.61
CA ILE A 129 -2.34 -8.25 -4.20
C ILE A 129 -3.50 -7.61 -3.44
N THR A 130 -4.67 -8.22 -3.52
CA THR A 130 -5.83 -7.81 -2.73
C THR A 130 -6.87 -8.93 -2.71
N VAL A 131 -7.83 -8.84 -1.80
CA VAL A 131 -9.00 -9.72 -1.76
C VAL A 131 -9.91 -9.43 -2.95
N LEU A 132 -10.48 -10.47 -3.57
CA LEU A 132 -11.35 -10.33 -4.74
C LEU A 132 -12.53 -9.36 -4.50
N GLY A 133 -13.10 -9.35 -3.30
CA GLY A 133 -14.19 -8.44 -2.93
C GLY A 133 -13.81 -6.96 -2.81
N ASN A 134 -12.50 -6.62 -2.82
CA ASN A 134 -12.00 -5.25 -2.67
C ASN A 134 -11.94 -4.53 -4.04
N ASP A 135 -13.10 -4.27 -4.62
CA ASP A 135 -13.27 -3.68 -5.95
C ASP A 135 -12.61 -2.30 -6.09
N ARG A 136 -12.57 -1.52 -5.02
CA ARG A 136 -11.87 -0.24 -5.02
C ARG A 136 -10.37 -0.38 -5.23
N SER A 137 -9.77 -1.42 -4.62
CA SER A 137 -8.34 -1.67 -4.74
C SER A 137 -7.97 -2.17 -6.13
N TRP A 138 -8.58 -3.28 -6.60
CA TRP A 138 -8.23 -3.78 -7.94
C TRP A 138 -8.71 -2.86 -9.06
N GLY A 139 -9.80 -2.10 -8.88
CA GLY A 139 -10.20 -1.06 -9.81
C GLY A 139 -9.18 0.08 -9.91
N LEU A 140 -8.40 0.38 -8.83
CA LEU A 140 -7.27 1.29 -8.93
C LEU A 140 -6.09 0.63 -9.66
N MET A 141 -5.80 -0.66 -9.41
CA MET A 141 -4.77 -1.40 -10.15
C MET A 141 -5.00 -1.33 -11.67
N GLU A 142 -6.24 -1.56 -12.11
CA GLU A 142 -6.61 -1.46 -13.53
C GLU A 142 -6.44 -0.04 -14.09
N ARG A 143 -6.84 0.99 -13.34
CA ARG A 143 -6.63 2.40 -13.74
C ARG A 143 -5.15 2.82 -13.80
N LEU A 144 -4.27 2.10 -13.13
CA LEU A 144 -2.81 2.25 -13.22
C LEU A 144 -2.23 1.45 -14.40
N GLY A 145 -3.04 0.67 -15.12
CA GLY A 145 -2.59 -0.18 -16.23
C GLY A 145 -2.00 -1.52 -15.79
N MET A 146 -2.29 -1.96 -14.55
CA MET A 146 -1.84 -3.27 -14.08
C MET A 146 -2.65 -4.40 -14.73
N THR A 147 -2.00 -5.51 -15.01
CA THR A 147 -2.59 -6.72 -15.61
C THR A 147 -2.89 -7.75 -14.53
N ARG A 148 -4.06 -8.35 -14.57
CA ARG A 148 -4.52 -9.45 -13.70
C ARG A 148 -3.80 -10.76 -14.07
N HIS A 149 -3.39 -11.52 -13.06
CA HIS A 149 -2.77 -12.85 -13.18
C HIS A 149 -3.61 -13.89 -12.44
N ALA A 150 -4.65 -14.40 -13.07
CA ALA A 150 -5.55 -15.37 -12.43
C ALA A 150 -4.86 -16.69 -12.04
N GLU A 151 -3.82 -17.06 -12.76
CA GLU A 151 -2.98 -18.23 -12.49
C GLU A 151 -2.13 -18.10 -11.21
N LEU A 152 -2.04 -16.90 -10.68
CA LEU A 152 -1.33 -16.57 -9.43
C LEU A 152 -2.28 -16.20 -8.27
N ASP A 153 -3.56 -16.57 -8.37
CA ASP A 153 -4.49 -16.46 -7.25
C ASP A 153 -4.10 -17.44 -6.15
N PHE A 154 -4.25 -17.03 -4.90
CA PHE A 154 -3.79 -17.80 -3.75
C PHE A 154 -4.57 -17.47 -2.49
N ASP A 155 -4.48 -18.35 -1.49
CA ASP A 155 -4.94 -18.06 -0.15
C ASP A 155 -3.80 -17.43 0.66
N HIS A 156 -4.02 -16.20 1.17
CA HIS A 156 -2.99 -15.47 1.91
C HIS A 156 -2.63 -16.20 3.21
N PRO A 157 -1.33 -16.50 3.45
CA PRO A 157 -0.90 -17.35 4.56
C PRO A 157 -0.90 -16.65 5.93
N GLN A 158 -1.29 -15.39 6.02
CA GLN A 158 -1.27 -14.62 7.28
C GLN A 158 -2.08 -15.32 8.38
N PRO A 159 -1.48 -15.64 9.54
CA PRO A 159 -2.16 -16.26 10.65
C PRO A 159 -3.30 -15.36 11.18
N GLY A 160 -4.43 -15.97 11.55
CA GLY A 160 -5.58 -15.26 12.13
C GLY A 160 -6.44 -14.47 11.12
N LEU A 161 -6.14 -14.57 9.83
CA LEU A 161 -7.01 -13.99 8.82
C LEU A 161 -8.29 -14.82 8.69
N GLU A 162 -9.44 -14.16 8.66
CA GLU A 162 -10.74 -14.82 8.44
C GLU A 162 -10.77 -15.50 7.07
N ASP A 163 -11.46 -16.64 6.94
CA ASP A 163 -11.43 -17.47 5.74
C ASP A 163 -11.86 -16.70 4.47
N TRP A 164 -12.84 -15.81 4.58
CA TRP A 164 -13.30 -14.99 3.46
C TRP A 164 -12.31 -13.91 3.01
N LEU A 165 -11.31 -13.58 3.83
CA LEU A 165 -10.22 -12.67 3.52
C LEU A 165 -8.98 -13.36 2.93
N LYS A 166 -8.90 -14.70 3.00
CA LYS A 166 -7.75 -15.43 2.49
C LYS A 166 -7.62 -15.40 0.96
N PRO A 167 -8.72 -15.58 0.16
CA PRO A 167 -8.59 -15.59 -1.30
C PRO A 167 -8.12 -14.24 -1.84
N HIS A 168 -6.88 -14.20 -2.31
CA HIS A 168 -6.25 -13.02 -2.90
C HIS A 168 -6.08 -13.17 -4.40
N ILE A 169 -6.19 -12.05 -5.07
CA ILE A 169 -5.95 -11.89 -6.50
C ILE A 169 -4.66 -11.10 -6.72
N THR A 170 -3.98 -11.41 -7.82
CA THR A 170 -2.65 -10.87 -8.12
C THR A 170 -2.67 -10.03 -9.39
N TYR A 171 -2.06 -8.86 -9.31
CA TYR A 171 -1.86 -7.94 -10.43
C TYR A 171 -0.37 -7.55 -10.55
N SER A 172 0.03 -7.13 -11.75
CA SER A 172 1.36 -6.53 -11.94
C SER A 172 1.38 -5.53 -13.09
N ILE A 173 2.39 -4.68 -13.07
CA ILE A 173 2.70 -3.77 -14.17
C ILE A 173 4.19 -3.85 -14.48
N GLY A 174 4.54 -3.94 -15.76
CA GLY A 174 5.93 -3.93 -16.24
C GLY A 174 6.49 -2.51 -16.33
N ARG A 175 7.83 -2.44 -16.35
CA ARG A 175 8.54 -1.19 -16.65
C ARG A 175 8.09 -0.66 -18.03
N PRO A 176 7.74 0.63 -18.15
CA PRO A 176 7.51 1.25 -19.46
C PRO A 176 8.73 1.08 -20.38
N ALA A 177 8.47 0.85 -21.66
CA ALA A 177 9.52 0.73 -22.68
C ALA A 177 10.26 2.04 -22.89
#